data_2d14acfbde54590f585ef183e96cff41
#
_entry.id   2d14acfbde54590f585ef183e96cff41
#
_cell.length_a   1.000
_cell.length_b   1.000
_cell.length_c   1.000
_cell.angle_alpha   90.00
_cell.angle_beta   90.00
_cell.angle_gamma   90.00
#
_symmetry.space_group_name_H-M   'P 1'
#
loop_
_entity.id
_entity.type
_entity.pdbx_description
1 polymer ?
#
loop_
_entity_poly.entity_id
_entity_poly.type
_entity_poly.pdbx_seq_one_letter_code
_entity_poly.pdbx_strand_id
1 'polypeptide(L)'
;MSSTGHLIIASGLMGLNKDPVMKDAVDDFNVIIQGGAILAVVGLYLPRFIQMVRGLMGKDPAGLRLLVNLMIAFTPAAAVGFVLSKTIKANLFHPGPVIGALIIGGVFMIVLDRLILARWRGASSSGKGFAARFGRISGGALIERDVTELKPRQALLIGVMQIFAMWPGTSRSMMTICGGVLAGLPPAAAAEFSFLLGVPTLVAATGYDLFKNLRHAHKTGEPNLFEVLGWAPVLIGVIVAALSAAVAVRWLVGFLNKHGLTPFGIYRILLGILLLGLINRGLVTIEPPLPPASPPAVGEAAR
;
A
#
# COMPACT_ATOMS: atom_id res chain seq x y z
N MET A 1 -7.05 -2.40 2.53
CA MET A 1 -7.29 -1.98 3.94
C MET A 1 -6.10 -1.14 4.37
N SER A 2 -6.28 -0.16 5.26
CA SER A 2 -5.17 0.73 5.67
C SER A 2 -4.33 0.07 6.77
N SER A 3 -3.08 -0.33 6.49
CA SER A 3 -2.14 -0.84 7.51
C SER A 3 -1.91 0.19 8.62
N THR A 4 -1.76 1.46 8.25
CA THR A 4 -1.56 2.56 9.20
C THR A 4 -2.66 2.63 10.27
N GLY A 5 -3.93 2.53 9.88
CA GLY A 5 -5.04 2.56 10.85
C GLY A 5 -5.01 1.39 11.86
N HIS A 6 -4.63 0.19 11.39
CA HIS A 6 -4.52 -0.99 12.28
C HIS A 6 -3.32 -0.89 13.22
N LEU A 7 -2.17 -0.43 12.71
CA LEU A 7 -0.96 -0.26 13.51
C LEU A 7 -1.15 0.80 14.61
N ILE A 8 -1.81 1.92 14.30
CA ILE A 8 -2.14 2.96 15.29
C ILE A 8 -3.00 2.38 16.42
N ILE A 9 -4.04 1.60 16.06
CA ILE A 9 -4.91 0.98 17.06
C ILE A 9 -4.12 -0.04 17.90
N ALA A 10 -3.35 -0.91 17.27
CA ALA A 10 -2.56 -1.94 17.96
C ALA A 10 -1.52 -1.31 18.88
N SER A 11 -0.71 -0.38 18.40
CA SER A 11 0.34 0.30 19.20
C SER A 11 -0.27 1.08 20.37
N GLY A 12 -1.41 1.74 20.16
CA GLY A 12 -2.12 2.47 21.20
C GLY A 12 -2.66 1.55 22.29
N LEU A 13 -3.33 0.45 21.93
CA LEU A 13 -3.85 -0.53 22.89
C LEU A 13 -2.75 -1.26 23.66
N MET A 14 -1.61 -1.51 23.04
CA MET A 14 -0.44 -2.13 23.68
C MET A 14 0.39 -1.14 24.52
N GLY A 15 0.08 0.15 24.48
CA GLY A 15 0.78 1.19 25.23
C GLY A 15 2.22 1.44 24.76
N LEU A 16 2.57 1.04 23.55
CA LEU A 16 3.92 1.16 22.98
C LEU A 16 4.31 2.61 22.63
N ASN A 17 3.36 3.54 22.66
CA ASN A 17 3.57 4.95 22.34
C ASN A 17 3.93 5.81 23.57
N LYS A 18 4.08 5.21 24.76
CA LYS A 18 4.30 5.94 26.02
C LYS A 18 5.75 6.41 26.20
N ASP A 19 6.70 5.65 25.69
CA ASP A 19 8.13 5.99 25.72
C ASP A 19 8.56 6.45 24.31
N PRO A 20 9.15 7.66 24.17
CA PRO A 20 9.60 8.17 22.87
C PRO A 20 10.60 7.24 22.16
N VAL A 21 11.58 6.67 22.88
CA VAL A 21 12.59 5.78 22.30
C VAL A 21 11.94 4.49 21.79
N MET A 22 11.04 3.92 22.58
CA MET A 22 10.29 2.72 22.18
C MET A 22 9.35 3.02 21.01
N LYS A 23 8.71 4.18 20.97
CA LYS A 23 7.84 4.61 19.87
C LYS A 23 8.63 4.66 18.57
N ASP A 24 9.78 5.33 18.54
CA ASP A 24 10.61 5.45 17.33
C ASP A 24 11.10 4.07 16.86
N ALA A 25 11.53 3.22 17.79
CA ALA A 25 11.94 1.85 17.48
C ALA A 25 10.78 1.00 16.92
N VAL A 26 9.56 1.15 17.43
CA VAL A 26 8.36 0.46 16.93
C VAL A 26 7.96 0.99 15.56
N ASP A 27 8.07 2.29 15.31
CA ASP A 27 7.77 2.88 14.00
C ASP A 27 8.75 2.36 12.95
N ASP A 28 10.05 2.30 13.24
CA ASP A 28 11.05 1.72 12.35
C ASP A 28 10.83 0.20 12.15
N PHE A 29 10.48 -0.53 13.22
CA PHE A 29 10.13 -1.95 13.14
C PHE A 29 8.93 -2.18 12.22
N ASN A 30 7.90 -1.35 12.30
CA ASN A 30 6.72 -1.42 11.44
C ASN A 30 7.08 -1.25 9.96
N VAL A 31 8.11 -0.48 9.63
CA VAL A 31 8.62 -0.35 8.26
C VAL A 31 9.40 -1.60 7.85
N ILE A 32 10.25 -2.13 8.72
CA ILE A 32 11.10 -3.29 8.40
C ILE A 32 10.28 -4.56 8.19
N ILE A 33 9.26 -4.83 9.02
CA ILE A 33 8.38 -5.99 8.83
C ILE A 33 7.61 -5.96 7.50
N GLN A 34 7.44 -4.77 6.89
CA GLN A 34 6.93 -4.68 5.53
C GLN A 34 7.85 -5.37 4.51
N GLY A 35 9.15 -5.47 4.78
CA GLY A 35 10.08 -6.29 4.00
C GLY A 35 9.65 -7.77 3.95
N GLY A 36 9.11 -8.32 5.03
CA GLY A 36 8.51 -9.65 5.05
C GLY A 36 7.35 -9.79 4.06
N ALA A 37 6.46 -8.79 4.02
CA ALA A 37 5.36 -8.77 3.05
C ALA A 37 5.87 -8.66 1.60
N ILE A 38 6.96 -7.94 1.36
CA ILE A 38 7.61 -7.89 0.03
C ILE A 38 8.10 -9.29 -0.38
N LEU A 39 8.80 -10.00 0.53
CA LEU A 39 9.28 -11.35 0.27
C LEU A 39 8.12 -12.32 -0.05
N ALA A 40 6.99 -12.20 0.66
CA ALA A 40 5.79 -12.97 0.37
C ALA A 40 5.26 -12.71 -1.05
N VAL A 41 5.16 -11.45 -1.46
CA VAL A 41 4.70 -11.07 -2.80
C VAL A 41 5.66 -11.57 -3.88
N VAL A 42 6.98 -11.40 -3.68
CA VAL A 42 7.99 -11.92 -4.62
C VAL A 42 7.88 -13.43 -4.75
N GLY A 43 7.73 -14.16 -3.64
CA GLY A 43 7.55 -15.62 -3.66
C GLY A 43 6.27 -16.06 -4.35
N LEU A 44 5.14 -15.40 -4.08
CA LEU A 44 3.84 -15.76 -4.69
C LEU A 44 3.79 -15.45 -6.19
N TYR A 45 4.41 -14.38 -6.63
CA TYR A 45 4.43 -13.93 -8.02
C TYR A 45 5.80 -14.14 -8.68
N LEU A 46 6.60 -15.08 -8.17
CA LEU A 46 7.93 -15.39 -8.72
C LEU A 46 7.93 -15.61 -10.24
N PRO A 47 6.95 -16.31 -10.84
CA PRO A 47 6.88 -16.44 -12.31
C PRO A 47 6.81 -15.11 -13.04
N ARG A 48 6.11 -14.09 -12.48
CA ARG A 48 6.04 -12.74 -13.06
C ARG A 48 7.38 -12.01 -12.99
N PHE A 49 8.13 -12.16 -11.89
CA PHE A 49 9.47 -11.60 -11.77
C PHE A 49 10.44 -12.26 -12.76
N ILE A 50 10.40 -13.58 -12.90
CA ILE A 50 11.18 -14.30 -13.91
C ILE A 50 10.80 -13.83 -15.32
N GLN A 51 9.50 -13.65 -15.59
CA GLN A 51 8.99 -13.15 -16.86
C GLN A 51 9.52 -11.74 -17.17
N MET A 52 9.53 -10.83 -16.19
CA MET A 52 10.10 -9.49 -16.33
C MET A 52 11.62 -9.52 -16.59
N VAL A 53 12.37 -10.38 -15.89
CA VAL A 53 13.82 -10.55 -16.11
C VAL A 53 14.09 -11.09 -17.52
N ARG A 54 13.33 -12.09 -17.98
CA ARG A 54 13.42 -12.59 -19.37
C ARG A 54 13.07 -11.50 -20.38
N GLY A 55 12.12 -10.61 -20.04
CA GLY A 55 11.77 -9.45 -20.84
C GLY A 55 12.93 -8.48 -21.02
N LEU A 56 13.66 -8.16 -19.95
CA LEU A 56 14.88 -7.34 -20.00
C LEU A 56 15.98 -7.98 -20.87
N MET A 57 16.05 -9.31 -20.90
CA MET A 57 16.98 -10.06 -21.75
C MET A 57 16.50 -10.19 -23.21
N GLY A 58 15.40 -9.54 -23.59
CA GLY A 58 14.82 -9.61 -24.93
C GLY A 58 14.10 -10.93 -25.27
N LYS A 59 13.91 -11.84 -24.30
CA LYS A 59 13.35 -13.18 -24.52
C LYS A 59 11.82 -13.24 -24.30
N ASP A 60 11.22 -12.23 -23.66
CA ASP A 60 9.77 -12.19 -23.33
C ASP A 60 9.22 -10.77 -23.47
N PRO A 61 8.63 -10.42 -24.63
CA PRO A 61 8.05 -9.09 -24.85
C PRO A 61 6.89 -8.75 -23.88
N ALA A 62 6.15 -9.76 -23.40
CA ALA A 62 5.06 -9.55 -22.44
C ALA A 62 5.63 -9.19 -21.06
N GLY A 63 6.72 -9.85 -20.64
CA GLY A 63 7.42 -9.53 -19.41
C GLY A 63 8.05 -8.12 -19.43
N LEU A 64 8.63 -7.72 -20.55
CA LEU A 64 9.14 -6.36 -20.71
C LEU A 64 8.03 -5.32 -20.61
N ARG A 65 6.88 -5.57 -21.26
CA ARG A 65 5.71 -4.69 -21.17
C ARG A 65 5.20 -4.56 -19.74
N LEU A 66 5.12 -5.67 -18.99
CA LEU A 66 4.72 -5.65 -17.59
C LEU A 66 5.67 -4.79 -16.76
N LEU A 67 6.99 -4.98 -16.91
CA LEU A 67 7.99 -4.19 -16.19
C LEU A 67 7.87 -2.69 -16.52
N VAL A 68 7.78 -2.33 -17.81
CA VAL A 68 7.63 -0.94 -18.24
C VAL A 68 6.35 -0.33 -17.68
N ASN A 69 5.22 -1.06 -17.68
CA ASN A 69 3.97 -0.59 -17.11
C ASN A 69 4.05 -0.41 -15.59
N LEU A 70 4.76 -1.27 -14.87
CA LEU A 70 5.00 -1.09 -13.44
C LEU A 70 5.84 0.18 -13.17
N MET A 71 6.87 0.44 -13.98
CA MET A 71 7.68 1.66 -13.86
C MET A 71 6.87 2.92 -14.17
N ILE A 72 6.01 2.90 -15.22
CA ILE A 72 5.10 3.99 -15.55
C ILE A 72 4.12 4.25 -14.40
N ALA A 73 3.56 3.19 -13.79
CA ALA A 73 2.64 3.33 -12.66
C ALA A 73 3.33 3.78 -11.38
N PHE A 74 4.60 3.43 -11.17
CA PHE A 74 5.40 3.85 -10.02
C PHE A 74 5.76 5.34 -10.06
N THR A 75 6.13 5.85 -11.23
CA THR A 75 6.72 7.19 -11.41
C THR A 75 5.88 8.36 -10.86
N PRO A 76 4.54 8.47 -11.11
CA PRO A 76 3.77 9.61 -10.62
C PRO A 76 3.78 9.74 -9.10
N ALA A 77 3.56 8.64 -8.40
CA ALA A 77 3.56 8.65 -6.93
C ALA A 77 4.97 8.87 -6.37
N ALA A 78 6.02 8.33 -6.98
CA ALA A 78 7.39 8.58 -6.58
C ALA A 78 7.78 10.05 -6.74
N ALA A 79 7.42 10.68 -7.87
CA ALA A 79 7.70 12.09 -8.13
C ALA A 79 6.97 13.00 -7.12
N VAL A 80 5.67 12.78 -6.93
CA VAL A 80 4.86 13.56 -5.96
C VAL A 80 5.36 13.32 -4.53
N GLY A 81 5.68 12.08 -4.17
CA GLY A 81 6.22 11.72 -2.87
C GLY A 81 7.55 12.40 -2.57
N PHE A 82 8.45 12.44 -3.53
CA PHE A 82 9.72 13.12 -3.37
C PHE A 82 9.56 14.62 -3.10
N VAL A 83 8.66 15.28 -3.83
CA VAL A 83 8.47 16.73 -3.73
C VAL A 83 7.60 17.12 -2.52
N LEU A 84 6.49 16.41 -2.28
CA LEU A 84 5.44 16.82 -1.35
C LEU A 84 5.40 16.02 -0.03
N SER A 85 6.32 15.07 0.20
CA SER A 85 6.28 14.21 1.40
C SER A 85 6.22 14.99 2.71
N LYS A 86 6.99 16.07 2.85
CA LYS A 86 6.99 16.92 4.06
C LYS A 86 5.64 17.60 4.29
N THR A 87 5.08 18.19 3.24
CA THR A 87 3.77 18.88 3.28
C THR A 87 2.64 17.90 3.57
N ILE A 88 2.67 16.71 2.95
CA ILE A 88 1.69 15.65 3.17
C ILE A 88 1.75 15.19 4.63
N LYS A 89 2.94 14.93 5.16
CA LYS A 89 3.11 14.53 6.57
C LYS A 89 2.61 15.60 7.53
N ALA A 90 2.93 16.87 7.29
CA ALA A 90 2.52 17.98 8.17
C ALA A 90 1.01 18.21 8.19
N ASN A 91 0.32 18.05 7.06
CA ASN A 91 -1.08 18.46 6.94
C ASN A 91 -2.09 17.32 6.97
N LEU A 92 -1.69 16.09 6.64
CA LEU A 92 -2.63 14.97 6.50
C LEU A 92 -2.50 13.90 7.59
N PHE A 93 -1.42 13.92 8.41
CA PHE A 93 -1.24 12.97 9.51
C PHE A 93 -1.95 13.42 10.80
N HIS A 94 -3.23 13.78 10.68
CA HIS A 94 -4.09 14.16 11.78
C HIS A 94 -5.34 13.27 11.82
N PRO A 95 -6.04 13.14 12.96
CA PRO A 95 -7.23 12.29 13.10
C PRO A 95 -8.28 12.51 12.02
N GLY A 96 -8.66 13.77 11.78
CA GLY A 96 -9.69 14.13 10.80
C GLY A 96 -9.41 13.64 9.39
N PRO A 97 -8.27 14.02 8.76
CA PRO A 97 -7.90 13.53 7.45
C PRO A 97 -7.82 12.00 7.34
N VAL A 98 -7.28 11.31 8.35
CA VAL A 98 -7.18 9.84 8.35
C VAL A 98 -8.55 9.18 8.35
N ILE A 99 -9.46 9.63 9.22
CA ILE A 99 -10.83 9.13 9.30
C ILE A 99 -11.59 9.47 8.02
N GLY A 100 -11.46 10.70 7.52
CA GLY A 100 -12.04 11.12 6.26
C GLY A 100 -11.61 10.23 5.10
N ALA A 101 -10.32 9.92 5.00
CA ALA A 101 -9.78 9.03 3.96
C ALA A 101 -10.30 7.58 4.08
N LEU A 102 -10.52 7.08 5.30
CA LEU A 102 -11.13 5.76 5.52
C LEU A 102 -12.56 5.74 5.01
N ILE A 103 -13.38 6.72 5.40
CA ILE A 103 -14.81 6.77 5.05
C ILE A 103 -15.00 7.06 3.55
N ILE A 104 -14.38 8.12 3.03
CA ILE A 104 -14.49 8.50 1.61
C ILE A 104 -13.97 7.39 0.72
N GLY A 105 -12.82 6.80 1.07
CA GLY A 105 -12.27 5.65 0.34
C GLY A 105 -13.18 4.42 0.40
N GLY A 106 -13.85 4.18 1.52
CA GLY A 106 -14.84 3.10 1.65
C GLY A 106 -16.07 3.32 0.76
N VAL A 107 -16.62 4.53 0.77
CA VAL A 107 -17.73 4.92 -0.13
C VAL A 107 -17.31 4.80 -1.60
N PHE A 108 -16.12 5.28 -1.96
CA PHE A 108 -15.58 5.19 -3.31
C PHE A 108 -15.50 3.73 -3.80
N MET A 109 -15.03 2.80 -2.95
CA MET A 109 -14.99 1.37 -3.29
C MET A 109 -16.37 0.79 -3.55
N ILE A 110 -17.37 1.12 -2.74
CA ILE A 110 -18.75 0.65 -2.88
C ILE A 110 -19.36 1.19 -4.19
N VAL A 111 -19.17 2.48 -4.45
CA VAL A 111 -19.67 3.13 -5.68
C VAL A 111 -19.01 2.51 -6.91
N LEU A 112 -17.69 2.31 -6.88
CA LEU A 112 -16.95 1.69 -7.97
C LEU A 112 -17.42 0.25 -8.24
N ASP A 113 -17.59 -0.54 -7.18
CA ASP A 113 -18.11 -1.91 -7.30
C ASP A 113 -19.50 -1.94 -7.93
N ARG A 114 -20.40 -1.07 -7.48
CA ARG A 114 -21.76 -0.99 -8.00
C ARG A 114 -21.84 -0.48 -9.43
N LEU A 115 -21.06 0.53 -9.80
CA LEU A 115 -21.14 1.13 -11.13
C LEU A 115 -20.38 0.33 -12.19
N ILE A 116 -19.25 -0.28 -11.87
CA ILE A 116 -18.39 -0.95 -12.84
C ILE A 116 -18.53 -2.46 -12.75
N LEU A 117 -18.35 -3.05 -11.58
CA LEU A 117 -18.35 -4.51 -11.45
C LEU A 117 -19.74 -5.11 -11.57
N ALA A 118 -20.81 -4.39 -11.18
CA ALA A 118 -22.17 -4.83 -11.44
C ALA A 118 -22.47 -4.89 -12.94
N ARG A 119 -21.92 -3.93 -13.71
CA ARG A 119 -22.03 -3.95 -15.18
C ARG A 119 -21.24 -5.10 -15.80
N TRP A 120 -20.09 -5.46 -15.23
CA TRP A 120 -19.32 -6.63 -15.66
C TRP A 120 -20.09 -7.92 -15.43
N ARG A 121 -20.69 -8.08 -14.26
CA ARG A 121 -21.52 -9.27 -13.91
C ARG A 121 -22.79 -9.35 -14.77
N GLY A 122 -23.44 -8.22 -15.04
CA GLY A 122 -24.65 -8.15 -15.88
C GLY A 122 -24.37 -8.33 -17.36
N ALA A 123 -23.21 -7.93 -17.87
CA ALA A 123 -22.83 -8.09 -19.28
C ALA A 123 -22.53 -9.56 -19.65
N SER A 124 -22.17 -10.37 -18.67
CA SER A 124 -22.00 -11.84 -18.84
C SER A 124 -23.33 -12.53 -19.21
N SER A 125 -24.49 -11.92 -18.89
CA SER A 125 -25.81 -12.50 -19.18
C SER A 125 -26.45 -11.95 -20.47
N SER A 126 -26.00 -10.84 -21.03
CA SER A 126 -26.71 -10.11 -22.11
C SER A 126 -25.93 -9.89 -23.41
N GLY A 127 -24.69 -10.32 -23.53
CA GLY A 127 -23.94 -10.28 -24.82
C GLY A 127 -23.73 -8.92 -25.50
N LYS A 128 -24.35 -7.83 -25.03
CA LYS A 128 -24.28 -6.49 -25.64
C LYS A 128 -24.05 -5.43 -24.56
N GLY A 129 -22.92 -4.77 -24.56
CA GLY A 129 -22.72 -3.62 -23.68
C GLY A 129 -21.27 -3.23 -23.44
N PHE A 130 -21.05 -2.44 -22.41
CA PHE A 130 -19.80 -1.87 -21.94
C PHE A 130 -18.61 -2.86 -21.84
N ALA A 131 -18.88 -4.15 -21.59
CA ALA A 131 -17.87 -5.21 -21.56
C ALA A 131 -17.14 -5.38 -22.91
N ALA A 132 -17.83 -5.15 -24.03
CA ALA A 132 -17.22 -5.19 -25.36
C ALA A 132 -16.14 -4.11 -25.57
N ARG A 133 -16.19 -3.02 -24.81
CA ARG A 133 -15.24 -1.91 -24.88
C ARG A 133 -13.99 -2.17 -24.03
N PHE A 134 -14.05 -3.00 -22.99
CA PHE A 134 -12.98 -3.25 -22.01
C PHE A 134 -12.46 -4.68 -22.00
N GLY A 135 -13.17 -5.65 -22.56
CA GLY A 135 -12.74 -7.03 -22.68
C GLY A 135 -13.28 -7.69 -23.94
N ARG A 136 -12.51 -8.57 -24.55
CA ARG A 136 -12.93 -9.35 -25.71
C ARG A 136 -13.75 -10.54 -25.19
N ILE A 137 -15.02 -10.64 -25.57
CA ILE A 137 -15.88 -11.77 -25.27
C ILE A 137 -15.65 -12.80 -26.39
N SER A 138 -15.09 -13.97 -26.05
CA SER A 138 -15.01 -15.11 -26.96
C SER A 138 -15.75 -16.27 -26.31
N GLY A 139 -16.78 -16.79 -26.99
CA GLY A 139 -17.49 -17.99 -26.59
C GLY A 139 -18.26 -17.92 -25.27
N GLY A 140 -18.74 -16.73 -24.85
CA GLY A 140 -19.56 -16.58 -23.62
C GLY A 140 -18.77 -16.56 -22.28
N ALA A 141 -17.45 -16.73 -22.31
CA ALA A 141 -16.57 -16.52 -21.17
C ALA A 141 -15.93 -15.12 -21.26
N LEU A 142 -15.92 -14.39 -20.15
CA LEU A 142 -15.08 -13.20 -20.04
C LEU A 142 -13.63 -13.63 -20.20
N ILE A 143 -12.93 -13.18 -21.25
CA ILE A 143 -11.49 -13.37 -21.33
C ILE A 143 -10.90 -12.55 -20.18
N GLU A 144 -10.36 -13.21 -19.18
CA GLU A 144 -9.62 -12.60 -18.10
C GLU A 144 -8.43 -11.85 -18.71
N ARG A 145 -8.50 -10.52 -18.66
CA ARG A 145 -7.43 -9.69 -19.17
C ARG A 145 -6.24 -9.81 -18.23
N ASP A 146 -5.13 -10.30 -18.79
CA ASP A 146 -3.88 -10.46 -18.04
C ASP A 146 -3.22 -9.10 -17.77
N VAL A 147 -2.45 -8.99 -16.70
CA VAL A 147 -1.69 -7.79 -16.32
C VAL A 147 -0.66 -7.38 -17.39
N THR A 148 -0.20 -8.31 -18.21
CA THR A 148 0.73 -8.06 -19.32
C THR A 148 0.07 -7.40 -20.53
N GLU A 149 -1.28 -7.38 -20.59
CA GLU A 149 -2.03 -6.75 -21.67
C GLU A 149 -2.34 -5.27 -21.43
N LEU A 150 -1.98 -4.73 -20.27
CA LEU A 150 -2.12 -3.32 -19.95
C LEU A 150 -1.40 -2.44 -20.98
N LYS A 151 -2.06 -1.37 -21.38
CA LYS A 151 -1.45 -0.31 -22.20
C LYS A 151 -0.77 0.71 -21.27
N PRO A 152 0.29 1.40 -21.72
CA PRO A 152 0.99 2.41 -20.91
C PRO A 152 0.09 3.49 -20.33
N ARG A 153 -0.92 3.95 -21.07
CA ARG A 153 -1.91 4.94 -20.58
C ARG A 153 -2.73 4.41 -19.40
N GLN A 154 -3.02 3.11 -19.37
CA GLN A 154 -3.77 2.46 -18.31
C GLN A 154 -2.87 2.30 -17.06
N ALA A 155 -1.61 1.95 -17.25
CA ALA A 155 -0.62 1.92 -16.19
C ALA A 155 -0.41 3.31 -15.57
N LEU A 156 -0.37 4.36 -16.40
CA LEU A 156 -0.31 5.74 -15.93
C LEU A 156 -1.54 6.12 -15.08
N LEU A 157 -2.75 5.71 -15.49
CA LEU A 157 -3.97 5.92 -14.69
C LEU A 157 -3.84 5.30 -13.30
N ILE A 158 -3.33 4.05 -13.22
CA ILE A 158 -3.08 3.38 -11.94
C ILE A 158 -2.05 4.18 -11.10
N GLY A 159 -1.01 4.70 -11.75
CA GLY A 159 0.00 5.53 -11.09
C GLY A 159 -0.54 6.86 -10.57
N VAL A 160 -1.43 7.51 -11.31
CA VAL A 160 -2.13 8.72 -10.85
C VAL A 160 -3.02 8.40 -9.65
N MET A 161 -3.76 7.29 -9.70
CA MET A 161 -4.54 6.82 -8.55
C MET A 161 -3.66 6.51 -7.33
N GLN A 162 -2.43 6.06 -7.54
CA GLN A 162 -1.47 5.84 -6.45
C GLN A 162 -1.05 7.15 -5.74
N ILE A 163 -1.10 8.32 -6.40
CA ILE A 163 -0.83 9.61 -5.75
C ILE A 163 -1.80 9.84 -4.58
N PHE A 164 -3.10 9.55 -4.78
CA PHE A 164 -4.09 9.68 -3.70
C PHE A 164 -3.84 8.73 -2.53
N ALA A 165 -3.10 7.65 -2.76
CA ALA A 165 -2.69 6.73 -1.70
C ALA A 165 -1.66 7.30 -0.73
N MET A 166 -1.06 8.45 -1.04
CA MET A 166 -0.17 9.17 -0.12
C MET A 166 -0.94 9.84 1.02
N TRP A 167 -2.24 10.03 0.87
CA TRP A 167 -3.10 10.48 1.96
C TRP A 167 -3.25 9.36 3.00
N PRO A 168 -2.83 9.59 4.27
CA PRO A 168 -2.90 8.58 5.32
C PRO A 168 -4.33 8.10 5.53
N GLY A 169 -4.50 6.80 5.69
CA GLY A 169 -5.82 6.19 5.77
C GLY A 169 -6.41 5.74 4.43
N THR A 170 -5.97 6.28 3.29
CA THR A 170 -6.54 5.92 1.96
C THR A 170 -6.23 4.48 1.55
N SER A 171 -5.09 3.94 1.90
CA SER A 171 -4.55 2.64 1.47
C SER A 171 -4.05 2.59 0.02
N ARG A 172 -2.75 2.36 -0.13
CA ARG A 172 -2.10 2.25 -1.44
C ARG A 172 -2.72 1.13 -2.29
N SER A 173 -2.85 -0.07 -1.73
CA SER A 173 -3.43 -1.20 -2.46
C SER A 173 -4.88 -0.94 -2.89
N MET A 174 -5.68 -0.25 -2.05
CA MET A 174 -7.03 0.14 -2.43
C MET A 174 -7.01 1.02 -3.68
N MET A 175 -6.23 2.10 -3.67
CA MET A 175 -6.20 3.05 -4.81
C MET A 175 -5.69 2.40 -6.08
N THR A 176 -4.64 1.58 -6.00
CA THR A 176 -4.08 0.89 -7.17
C THR A 176 -4.98 -0.23 -7.69
N ILE A 177 -5.70 -0.96 -6.82
CA ILE A 177 -6.72 -1.94 -7.23
C ILE A 177 -7.90 -1.22 -7.91
N CYS A 178 -8.42 -0.15 -7.29
CA CYS A 178 -9.49 0.66 -7.90
C CYS A 178 -9.04 1.25 -9.25
N GLY A 179 -7.80 1.76 -9.33
CA GLY A 179 -7.19 2.23 -10.58
C GLY A 179 -7.09 1.14 -11.64
N GLY A 180 -6.73 -0.09 -11.25
CA GLY A 180 -6.71 -1.26 -12.13
C GLY A 180 -8.08 -1.63 -12.66
N VAL A 181 -9.10 -1.61 -11.82
CA VAL A 181 -10.51 -1.85 -12.22
C VAL A 181 -10.99 -0.74 -13.16
N LEU A 182 -10.68 0.54 -12.89
CA LEU A 182 -10.95 1.66 -13.79
C LEU A 182 -10.21 1.54 -15.13
N ALA A 183 -9.00 1.00 -15.12
CA ALA A 183 -8.21 0.70 -16.30
C ALA A 183 -8.71 -0.52 -17.10
N GLY A 184 -9.72 -1.23 -16.58
CA GLY A 184 -10.37 -2.37 -17.25
C GLY A 184 -9.74 -3.71 -16.94
N LEU A 185 -9.01 -3.84 -15.82
CA LEU A 185 -8.60 -5.14 -15.28
C LEU A 185 -9.72 -5.76 -14.44
N PRO A 186 -9.89 -7.09 -14.48
CA PRO A 186 -10.69 -7.79 -13.48
C PRO A 186 -10.09 -7.62 -12.07
N PRO A 187 -10.90 -7.72 -11.00
CA PRO A 187 -10.44 -7.44 -9.63
C PRO A 187 -9.19 -8.21 -9.20
N ALA A 188 -9.06 -9.48 -9.59
CA ALA A 188 -7.88 -10.30 -9.28
C ALA A 188 -6.62 -9.80 -10.00
N ALA A 189 -6.71 -9.51 -11.31
CA ALA A 189 -5.58 -8.97 -12.05
C ALA A 189 -5.22 -7.55 -11.58
N ALA A 190 -6.21 -6.73 -11.19
CA ALA A 190 -5.97 -5.44 -10.57
C ALA A 190 -5.23 -5.57 -9.23
N ALA A 191 -5.60 -6.59 -8.41
CA ALA A 191 -4.89 -6.90 -7.17
C ALA A 191 -3.47 -7.42 -7.44
N GLU A 192 -3.29 -8.32 -8.41
CA GLU A 192 -1.98 -8.80 -8.84
C GLU A 192 -1.08 -7.64 -9.26
N PHE A 193 -1.53 -6.77 -10.17
CA PHE A 193 -0.77 -5.59 -10.59
C PHE A 193 -0.44 -4.66 -9.42
N SER A 194 -1.40 -4.46 -8.52
CA SER A 194 -1.21 -3.66 -7.30
C SER A 194 -0.14 -4.23 -6.37
N PHE A 195 -0.09 -5.56 -6.19
CA PHE A 195 0.94 -6.21 -5.39
C PHE A 195 2.31 -6.12 -6.05
N LEU A 196 2.41 -6.38 -7.36
CA LEU A 196 3.66 -6.22 -8.10
C LEU A 196 4.17 -4.78 -8.03
N LEU A 197 3.29 -3.78 -8.20
CA LEU A 197 3.62 -2.35 -8.05
C LEU A 197 4.02 -1.99 -6.62
N GLY A 198 3.53 -2.76 -5.65
CA GLY A 198 3.91 -2.64 -4.24
C GLY A 198 5.38 -2.90 -3.98
N VAL A 199 5.99 -3.82 -4.71
CA VAL A 199 7.38 -4.22 -4.45
C VAL A 199 8.34 -3.05 -4.63
N PRO A 200 8.46 -2.36 -5.79
CA PRO A 200 9.36 -1.22 -5.91
C PRO A 200 9.04 -0.09 -4.94
N THR A 201 7.75 0.15 -4.66
CA THR A 201 7.32 1.21 -3.74
C THR A 201 7.77 0.93 -2.30
N LEU A 202 7.54 -0.29 -1.81
CA LEU A 202 7.90 -0.68 -0.45
C LEU A 202 9.42 -0.87 -0.29
N VAL A 203 10.11 -1.44 -1.29
CA VAL A 203 11.57 -1.55 -1.27
C VAL A 203 12.21 -0.17 -1.16
N ALA A 204 11.74 0.80 -1.95
CA ALA A 204 12.23 2.16 -1.88
C ALA A 204 11.97 2.79 -0.49
N ALA A 205 10.78 2.64 0.07
CA ALA A 205 10.41 3.19 1.38
C ALA A 205 11.21 2.51 2.50
N THR A 206 11.15 1.18 2.60
CA THR A 206 11.84 0.40 3.65
C THR A 206 13.36 0.60 3.58
N GLY A 207 13.94 0.59 2.37
CA GLY A 207 15.37 0.81 2.19
C GLY A 207 15.80 2.21 2.60
N TYR A 208 15.00 3.24 2.28
CA TYR A 208 15.27 4.62 2.68
C TYR A 208 15.19 4.80 4.20
N ASP A 209 14.15 4.28 4.84
CA ASP A 209 13.96 4.44 6.28
C ASP A 209 15.02 3.66 7.07
N LEU A 210 15.35 2.43 6.66
CA LEU A 210 16.45 1.67 7.26
C LEU A 210 17.79 2.39 7.11
N PHE A 211 18.10 2.90 5.91
CA PHE A 211 19.32 3.66 5.67
C PHE A 211 19.38 4.92 6.55
N LYS A 212 18.26 5.62 6.69
CA LYS A 212 18.16 6.82 7.53
C LYS A 212 18.38 6.48 9.01
N ASN A 213 17.76 5.43 9.53
CA ASN A 213 17.93 4.98 10.92
C ASN A 213 19.39 4.64 11.20
N LEU A 214 20.00 3.78 10.39
CA LEU A 214 21.41 3.37 10.58
C LEU A 214 22.39 4.56 10.47
N ARG A 215 22.13 5.47 9.54
CA ARG A 215 22.94 6.69 9.38
C ARG A 215 22.79 7.65 10.57
N HIS A 216 21.57 7.77 11.11
CA HIS A 216 21.31 8.59 12.31
C HIS A 216 22.04 8.02 13.51
N ALA A 217 21.87 6.74 13.81
CA ALA A 217 22.55 6.04 14.87
C ALA A 217 24.08 6.19 14.79
N HIS A 218 24.65 6.04 13.59
CA HIS A 218 26.09 6.21 13.37
C HIS A 218 26.59 7.65 13.63
N LYS A 219 25.75 8.66 13.38
CA LYS A 219 26.14 10.08 13.58
C LYS A 219 25.95 10.58 14.99
N THR A 220 24.90 10.15 15.66
CA THR A 220 24.51 10.64 17.01
C THR A 220 25.04 9.77 18.12
N GLY A 221 25.44 8.53 17.82
CA GLY A 221 25.77 7.54 18.86
C GLY A 221 24.54 6.98 19.58
N GLU A 222 23.33 7.33 19.13
CA GLU A 222 22.09 6.75 19.67
C GLU A 222 21.93 5.30 19.24
N PRO A 223 21.27 4.45 20.07
CA PRO A 223 21.09 3.05 19.72
C PRO A 223 20.20 2.92 18.46
N ASN A 224 20.63 2.07 17.53
CA ASN A 224 19.84 1.74 16.37
C ASN A 224 18.73 0.74 16.72
N LEU A 225 17.78 0.54 15.79
CA LEU A 225 16.65 -0.37 15.95
C LEU A 225 17.06 -1.77 16.46
N PHE A 226 18.15 -2.33 15.93
CA PHE A 226 18.60 -3.68 16.29
C PHE A 226 19.21 -3.74 17.70
N GLU A 227 19.73 -2.62 18.18
CA GLU A 227 20.23 -2.47 19.54
C GLU A 227 19.09 -2.29 20.54
N VAL A 228 18.02 -1.57 20.16
CA VAL A 228 16.84 -1.35 21.02
C VAL A 228 15.97 -2.60 21.12
N LEU A 229 15.61 -3.21 19.99
CA LEU A 229 14.67 -4.35 19.95
C LEU A 229 15.36 -5.72 19.97
N GLY A 230 16.63 -5.78 19.58
CA GLY A 230 17.34 -7.03 19.35
C GLY A 230 17.05 -7.66 17.98
N TRP A 231 17.96 -8.50 17.50
CA TRP A 231 17.85 -9.17 16.21
C TRP A 231 16.74 -10.22 16.16
N ALA A 232 16.52 -10.96 17.25
CA ALA A 232 15.54 -12.04 17.27
C ALA A 232 14.10 -11.55 17.09
N PRO A 233 13.59 -10.52 17.81
CA PRO A 233 12.27 -9.95 17.55
C PRO A 233 12.09 -9.42 16.14
N VAL A 234 13.09 -8.75 15.57
CA VAL A 234 13.04 -8.22 14.21
C VAL A 234 12.93 -9.36 13.18
N LEU A 235 13.75 -10.41 13.31
CA LEU A 235 13.72 -11.56 12.41
C LEU A 235 12.38 -12.33 12.51
N ILE A 236 11.90 -12.57 13.73
CA ILE A 236 10.60 -13.20 13.97
C ILE A 236 9.49 -12.36 13.34
N GLY A 237 9.51 -11.04 13.54
CA GLY A 237 8.54 -10.12 12.95
C GLY A 237 8.52 -10.20 11.43
N VAL A 238 9.67 -10.21 10.77
CA VAL A 238 9.77 -10.35 9.30
C VAL A 238 9.22 -11.69 8.82
N ILE A 239 9.55 -12.80 9.51
CA ILE A 239 9.05 -14.13 9.14
C ILE A 239 7.53 -14.21 9.31
N VAL A 240 7.01 -13.76 10.44
CA VAL A 240 5.56 -13.75 10.71
C VAL A 240 4.84 -12.85 9.70
N ALA A 241 5.40 -11.69 9.38
CA ALA A 241 4.85 -10.80 8.36
C ALA A 241 4.85 -11.46 6.98
N ALA A 242 5.90 -12.18 6.59
CA ALA A 242 5.97 -12.89 5.32
C ALA A 242 4.91 -13.99 5.22
N LEU A 243 4.79 -14.84 6.25
CA LEU A 243 3.82 -15.93 6.27
C LEU A 243 2.38 -15.41 6.26
N SER A 244 2.06 -14.45 7.12
CA SER A 244 0.73 -13.84 7.17
C SER A 244 0.39 -13.10 5.89
N ALA A 245 1.34 -12.38 5.28
CA ALA A 245 1.12 -11.73 3.99
C ALA A 245 0.86 -12.73 2.87
N ALA A 246 1.60 -13.86 2.83
CA ALA A 246 1.38 -14.89 1.82
C ALA A 246 -0.03 -15.48 1.90
N VAL A 247 -0.51 -15.78 3.11
CA VAL A 247 -1.89 -16.25 3.35
C VAL A 247 -2.91 -15.17 2.98
N ALA A 248 -2.69 -13.94 3.45
CA ALA A 248 -3.61 -12.82 3.23
C ALA A 248 -3.74 -12.46 1.75
N VAL A 249 -2.65 -12.44 0.98
CA VAL A 249 -2.67 -12.14 -0.46
C VAL A 249 -3.46 -13.20 -1.24
N ARG A 250 -3.20 -14.50 -0.98
CA ARG A 250 -3.95 -15.60 -1.61
C ARG A 250 -5.44 -15.53 -1.31
N TRP A 251 -5.76 -15.33 -0.02
CA TRP A 251 -7.15 -15.19 0.42
C TRP A 251 -7.82 -13.96 -0.21
N LEU A 252 -7.14 -12.83 -0.22
CA LEU A 252 -7.68 -11.57 -0.74
C LEU A 252 -8.01 -11.66 -2.23
N VAL A 253 -7.13 -12.23 -3.05
CA VAL A 253 -7.37 -12.40 -4.49
C VAL A 253 -8.60 -13.28 -4.73
N GLY A 254 -8.70 -14.43 -4.04
CA GLY A 254 -9.87 -15.31 -4.12
C GLY A 254 -11.16 -14.64 -3.65
N PHE A 255 -11.08 -13.87 -2.56
CA PHE A 255 -12.22 -13.14 -2.00
C PHE A 255 -12.70 -12.01 -2.94
N LEU A 256 -11.77 -11.24 -3.53
CA LEU A 256 -12.10 -10.18 -4.49
C LEU A 256 -12.82 -10.71 -5.73
N ASN A 257 -12.39 -11.85 -6.24
CA ASN A 257 -13.07 -12.49 -7.38
C ASN A 257 -14.53 -12.87 -7.05
N LYS A 258 -14.78 -13.34 -5.84
CA LYS A 258 -16.09 -13.81 -5.42
C LYS A 258 -17.04 -12.69 -4.98
N HIS A 259 -16.54 -11.71 -4.22
CA HIS A 259 -17.37 -10.73 -3.51
C HIS A 259 -17.19 -9.30 -4.00
N GLY A 260 -16.17 -9.01 -4.83
CA GLY A 260 -15.86 -7.65 -5.30
C GLY A 260 -15.26 -6.76 -4.22
N LEU A 261 -15.43 -5.44 -4.39
CA LEU A 261 -14.84 -4.41 -3.54
C LEU A 261 -15.75 -3.95 -2.40
N THR A 262 -17.07 -4.17 -2.51
CA THR A 262 -18.08 -3.69 -1.56
C THR A 262 -17.79 -4.10 -0.11
N PRO A 263 -17.45 -5.37 0.23
CA PRO A 263 -17.18 -5.76 1.62
C PRO A 263 -16.01 -4.98 2.23
N PHE A 264 -14.98 -4.69 1.44
CA PHE A 264 -13.83 -3.90 1.89
C PHE A 264 -14.20 -2.44 2.10
N GLY A 265 -15.10 -1.89 1.27
CA GLY A 265 -15.64 -0.54 1.45
C GLY A 265 -16.41 -0.40 2.77
N ILE A 266 -17.29 -1.36 3.05
CA ILE A 266 -18.07 -1.40 4.32
C ILE A 266 -17.12 -1.51 5.52
N TYR A 267 -16.15 -2.44 5.47
CA TYR A 267 -15.14 -2.60 6.53
C TYR A 267 -14.40 -1.30 6.83
N ARG A 268 -14.00 -0.54 5.81
CA ARG A 268 -13.29 0.73 5.97
C ARG A 268 -14.14 1.80 6.65
N ILE A 269 -15.42 1.89 6.30
CA ILE A 269 -16.35 2.82 6.93
C ILE A 269 -16.51 2.47 8.41
N LEU A 270 -16.71 1.19 8.73
CA LEU A 270 -16.81 0.72 10.11
C LEU A 270 -15.52 0.97 10.91
N LEU A 271 -14.36 0.74 10.29
CA LEU A 271 -13.06 1.04 10.91
C LEU A 271 -12.88 2.54 11.18
N GLY A 272 -13.30 3.40 10.25
CA GLY A 272 -13.27 4.85 10.42
C GLY A 272 -14.16 5.31 11.57
N ILE A 273 -15.37 4.76 11.69
CA ILE A 273 -16.31 5.04 12.80
C ILE A 273 -15.73 4.54 14.12
N LEU A 274 -15.18 3.32 14.15
CA LEU A 274 -14.52 2.77 15.34
C LEU A 274 -13.37 3.65 15.80
N LEU A 275 -12.50 4.06 14.87
CA LEU A 275 -11.35 4.91 15.19
C LEU A 275 -11.77 6.26 15.74
N LEU A 276 -12.83 6.87 15.17
CA LEU A 276 -13.43 8.10 15.71
C LEU A 276 -13.91 7.90 17.15
N GLY A 277 -14.59 6.78 17.43
CA GLY A 277 -15.05 6.45 18.79
C GLY A 277 -13.91 6.25 19.79
N LEU A 278 -12.83 5.60 19.39
CA LEU A 278 -11.63 5.36 20.23
C LEU A 278 -10.90 6.67 20.53
N ILE A 279 -10.77 7.57 19.55
CA ILE A 279 -10.15 8.88 19.72
C ILE A 279 -10.99 9.74 20.67
N ASN A 280 -12.30 9.78 20.48
CA ASN A 280 -13.21 10.56 21.36
C ASN A 280 -13.20 10.07 22.82
N ARG A 281 -12.84 8.82 23.05
CA ARG A 281 -12.66 8.25 24.40
C ARG A 281 -11.23 8.43 24.95
N GLY A 282 -10.32 9.05 24.20
CA GLY A 282 -8.92 9.22 24.61
C GLY A 282 -8.09 7.91 24.65
N LEU A 283 -8.60 6.82 24.04
CA LEU A 283 -7.92 5.53 24.04
C LEU A 283 -6.83 5.43 22.96
N VAL A 284 -6.93 6.27 21.92
CA VAL A 284 -5.99 6.32 20.80
C VAL A 284 -5.73 7.77 20.43
N THR A 285 -4.47 8.13 20.26
CA THR A 285 -4.04 9.43 19.73
C THR A 285 -3.37 9.24 18.36
N ILE A 286 -3.65 10.13 17.42
CA ILE A 286 -2.94 10.22 16.15
C ILE A 286 -2.14 11.52 16.22
N GLU A 287 -0.86 11.39 16.52
CA GLU A 287 0.05 12.52 16.50
C GLU A 287 0.81 12.57 15.17
N PRO A 288 1.01 13.76 14.59
CA PRO A 288 1.91 13.89 13.45
C PRO A 288 3.33 13.45 13.87
N PRO A 289 4.13 12.88 12.94
CA PRO A 289 5.52 12.59 13.23
C PRO A 289 6.20 13.88 13.70
N LEU A 290 6.94 13.78 14.82
CA LEU A 290 7.68 14.92 15.36
C LEU A 290 8.55 15.54 14.26
N PRO A 291 8.60 16.89 14.17
CA PRO A 291 9.56 17.53 13.29
C PRO A 291 10.97 17.05 13.67
N PRO A 292 11.88 16.87 12.70
CA PRO A 292 13.26 16.51 13.01
C PRO A 292 13.78 17.50 14.04
N ALA A 293 14.37 16.98 15.12
CA ALA A 293 14.94 17.79 16.19
C ALA A 293 15.78 18.91 15.55
N SER A 294 15.47 20.13 15.89
CA SER A 294 16.29 21.28 15.48
C SER A 294 17.72 21.00 16.00
N PRO A 295 18.74 21.21 15.16
CA PRO A 295 20.11 21.06 15.64
C PRO A 295 20.26 21.92 16.90
N PRO A 296 20.96 21.42 17.92
CA PRO A 296 21.19 22.19 19.14
C PRO A 296 21.74 23.56 18.75
N ALA A 297 21.17 24.61 19.32
CA ALA A 297 21.60 25.98 19.07
C ALA A 297 23.10 26.06 19.34
N VAL A 298 23.88 26.24 18.28
CA VAL A 298 25.33 26.49 18.36
C VAL A 298 25.46 27.85 19.01
N GLY A 299 25.58 27.91 20.33
CA GLY A 299 25.71 29.17 20.99
C GLY A 299 25.70 29.23 22.54
N GLU A 300 25.45 28.11 23.25
CA GLU A 300 25.37 28.19 24.72
C GLU A 300 26.46 27.41 25.48
N ALA A 301 27.54 27.03 24.81
CA ALA A 301 28.70 26.38 25.46
C ALA A 301 29.93 27.33 25.53
N ALA A 302 29.70 28.67 25.57
CA ALA A 302 30.78 29.64 25.73
C ALA A 302 30.29 30.86 26.53
N ARG A 303 29.93 30.64 27.81
CA ARG A 303 30.01 31.66 28.89
C ARG A 303 30.16 31.00 30.24
#